data_5e86a0332d04d210af16e586553fc3df
#
_entry.id   5e86a0332d04d210af16e586553fc3df
#
_cell.length_a   1.000
_cell.length_b   1.000
_cell.length_c   1.000
_cell.angle_alpha   90.00
_cell.angle_beta   90.00
_cell.angle_gamma   90.00
#
_symmetry.space_group_name_H-M   'P 1'
#
loop_
_entity.id
_entity.type
_entity.pdbx_description
1 polymer ?
#
loop_
_entity_poly.entity_id
_entity_poly.type
_entity_poly.pdbx_seq_one_letter_code
_entity_poly.pdbx_strand_id
1 'polypeptide(L)'
;VQDGFSIEFLEGDGRSQQGVETFHFQRFKGGKIVNEATLKTHQYGEIYKVPGLYEFIFYETLQCRSHTFMVGMLEKALRQEENNGLLKSTFLDFGAGTGLVGEELRKIGVERIIGLDILPRAMEAYQTAGGTSYEIYLIDNMSNPKKQTVQTIMEYGPHVAITVSALGFNDVPPVAFNNVLSFLAPNDLFAFNLCSKILENGQAEYNEVISALEGCRKVEFLDKQKYVHRYSPGGKEILYHGFVGKIIEPISFNRVE
;
A
#
# COMPACT_ATOMS: atom_id res chain seq x y z
N VAL A 1 24.15 -24.55 -4.64
CA VAL A 1 23.31 -23.36 -4.34
C VAL A 1 21.91 -23.71 -4.81
N GLN A 2 20.93 -23.64 -3.91
CA GLN A 2 19.51 -23.83 -4.24
C GLN A 2 19.01 -22.67 -5.11
N ASP A 3 17.94 -22.90 -5.87
CA ASP A 3 17.24 -21.81 -6.58
C ASP A 3 16.75 -20.77 -5.55
N GLY A 4 16.87 -19.48 -5.87
CA GLY A 4 16.49 -18.41 -4.97
C GLY A 4 17.25 -17.11 -5.22
N PHE A 5 17.26 -16.25 -4.21
CA PHE A 5 17.95 -14.97 -4.23
C PHE A 5 19.07 -14.90 -3.19
N SER A 6 20.08 -14.10 -3.49
CA SER A 6 21.03 -13.54 -2.52
C SER A 6 20.94 -12.02 -2.59
N ILE A 7 20.93 -11.35 -1.46
CA ILE A 7 20.91 -9.89 -1.36
C ILE A 7 22.02 -9.43 -0.43
N GLU A 8 22.75 -8.40 -0.89
CA GLU A 8 23.71 -7.66 -0.10
C GLU A 8 23.32 -6.17 -0.12
N PHE A 9 23.03 -5.60 1.05
CA PHE A 9 22.82 -4.16 1.17
C PHE A 9 24.17 -3.45 1.22
N LEU A 10 24.35 -2.51 0.28
CA LEU A 10 25.60 -1.78 0.15
C LEU A 10 25.75 -0.72 1.24
N GLU A 11 26.95 -0.55 1.75
CA GLU A 11 27.29 0.50 2.70
C GLU A 11 27.17 1.87 2.04
N GLY A 12 26.45 2.79 2.65
CA GLY A 12 26.29 4.17 2.20
C GLY A 12 25.60 5.00 3.28
N ASP A 13 25.54 6.31 3.12
CA ASP A 13 24.94 7.25 4.08
C ASP A 13 23.45 7.02 4.39
N GLY A 14 22.83 6.08 3.66
CA GLY A 14 21.41 5.73 3.76
C GLY A 14 21.03 4.63 4.76
N ARG A 15 21.96 4.06 5.54
CA ARG A 15 21.68 2.97 6.48
C ARG A 15 20.57 3.25 7.50
N SER A 16 20.25 4.52 7.73
CA SER A 16 19.20 4.97 8.64
C SER A 16 18.02 5.65 7.94
N GLN A 17 18.08 5.85 6.62
CA GLN A 17 17.06 6.53 5.85
C GLN A 17 16.29 5.54 4.98
N GLN A 18 15.00 5.37 5.29
CA GLN A 18 14.09 4.57 4.48
C GLN A 18 14.00 5.14 3.06
N GLY A 19 14.03 4.26 2.06
CA GLY A 19 13.81 4.61 0.66
C GLY A 19 15.07 4.96 -0.13
N VAL A 20 16.22 5.04 0.53
CA VAL A 20 17.52 5.27 -0.15
C VAL A 20 18.47 4.10 -0.03
N GLU A 21 18.02 3.00 0.59
CA GLU A 21 18.82 1.79 0.70
C GLU A 21 19.15 1.26 -0.69
N THR A 22 20.42 0.99 -0.93
CA THR A 22 20.92 0.36 -2.17
C THR A 22 21.30 -1.07 -1.87
N PHE A 23 20.93 -1.99 -2.72
CA PHE A 23 21.25 -3.40 -2.59
C PHE A 23 21.73 -3.97 -3.93
N HIS A 24 22.61 -4.95 -3.85
CA HIS A 24 22.97 -5.85 -4.94
C HIS A 24 22.25 -7.16 -4.75
N PHE A 25 21.58 -7.67 -5.78
CA PHE A 25 20.96 -8.99 -5.73
C PHE A 25 21.52 -9.91 -6.81
N GLN A 26 21.48 -11.19 -6.53
CA GLN A 26 21.72 -12.28 -7.47
C GLN A 26 20.58 -13.27 -7.40
N ARG A 27 20.04 -13.64 -8.57
CA ARG A 27 19.06 -14.72 -8.70
C ARG A 27 19.73 -15.98 -9.20
N PHE A 28 19.55 -17.06 -8.49
CA PHE A 28 20.10 -18.37 -8.83
C PHE A 28 19.02 -19.28 -9.40
N LYS A 29 19.38 -20.04 -10.45
CA LYS A 29 18.57 -21.13 -11.00
C LYS A 29 19.50 -22.26 -11.45
N GLY A 30 19.29 -23.48 -10.95
CA GLY A 30 20.18 -24.61 -11.20
C GLY A 30 21.61 -24.36 -10.79
N GLY A 31 21.84 -23.62 -9.69
CA GLY A 31 23.17 -23.26 -9.17
C GLY A 31 23.94 -22.20 -9.98
N LYS A 32 23.31 -21.58 -10.99
CA LYS A 32 23.91 -20.51 -11.80
C LYS A 32 23.20 -19.19 -11.56
N ILE A 33 23.93 -18.07 -11.64
CA ILE A 33 23.37 -16.74 -11.65
C ILE A 33 22.66 -16.53 -12.99
N VAL A 34 21.34 -16.26 -12.94
CA VAL A 34 20.50 -16.02 -14.12
C VAL A 34 20.07 -14.57 -14.23
N ASN A 35 20.18 -13.80 -13.14
CA ASN A 35 19.93 -12.36 -13.11
C ASN A 35 20.70 -11.75 -11.94
N GLU A 36 21.25 -10.54 -12.14
CA GLU A 36 21.87 -9.75 -11.08
C GLU A 36 21.80 -8.26 -11.42
N ALA A 37 21.63 -7.43 -10.43
CA ALA A 37 21.70 -5.98 -10.57
C ALA A 37 21.90 -5.29 -9.21
N THR A 38 22.28 -4.02 -9.27
CA THR A 38 22.29 -3.11 -8.12
C THR A 38 21.15 -2.13 -8.27
N LEU A 39 20.25 -2.11 -7.29
CA LEU A 39 19.01 -1.31 -7.29
C LEU A 39 18.84 -0.56 -5.96
N LYS A 40 17.99 0.47 -5.98
CA LYS A 40 17.48 1.10 -4.76
C LYS A 40 16.12 0.52 -4.38
N THR A 41 15.81 0.51 -3.09
CA THR A 41 14.54 -0.04 -2.57
C THR A 41 13.28 0.65 -3.12
N HIS A 42 13.36 1.92 -3.59
CA HIS A 42 12.24 2.62 -4.25
C HIS A 42 12.22 2.50 -5.78
N GLN A 43 13.10 1.71 -6.38
CA GLN A 43 13.02 1.41 -7.81
C GLN A 43 12.02 0.27 -8.08
N TYR A 44 10.78 0.41 -7.60
CA TYR A 44 9.74 -0.63 -7.68
C TYR A 44 9.55 -1.16 -9.10
N GLY A 45 9.53 -0.28 -10.13
CA GLY A 45 9.40 -0.70 -11.52
C GLY A 45 10.51 -1.63 -12.00
N GLU A 46 11.73 -1.53 -11.46
CA GLU A 46 12.84 -2.44 -11.77
C GLU A 46 12.75 -3.73 -10.92
N ILE A 47 12.39 -3.60 -9.65
CA ILE A 47 12.22 -4.73 -8.73
C ILE A 47 11.14 -5.69 -9.25
N TYR A 48 9.99 -5.18 -9.68
CA TYR A 48 8.88 -5.97 -10.22
C TYR A 48 9.21 -6.71 -11.52
N LYS A 49 10.24 -6.31 -12.28
CA LYS A 49 10.70 -7.07 -13.46
C LYS A 49 11.25 -8.44 -13.10
N VAL A 50 11.65 -8.65 -11.86
CA VAL A 50 12.26 -9.89 -11.38
C VAL A 50 11.26 -10.60 -10.48
N PRO A 51 10.55 -11.64 -10.98
CA PRO A 51 9.52 -12.34 -10.20
C PRO A 51 10.03 -12.86 -8.86
N GLY A 52 9.34 -12.50 -7.78
CA GLY A 52 9.67 -12.88 -6.40
C GLY A 52 10.70 -11.99 -5.70
N LEU A 53 11.36 -11.05 -6.41
CA LEU A 53 12.39 -10.20 -5.81
C LEU A 53 11.80 -9.22 -4.80
N TYR A 54 10.61 -8.66 -5.08
CA TYR A 54 9.93 -7.75 -4.18
C TYR A 54 9.61 -8.40 -2.83
N GLU A 55 9.01 -9.58 -2.88
CA GLU A 55 8.66 -10.39 -1.70
C GLU A 55 9.92 -10.75 -0.92
N PHE A 56 10.96 -11.21 -1.60
CA PHE A 56 12.22 -11.59 -0.97
C PHE A 56 12.88 -10.41 -0.24
N ILE A 57 12.91 -9.21 -0.85
CA ILE A 57 13.48 -8.01 -0.22
C ILE A 57 12.65 -7.59 0.99
N PHE A 58 11.38 -7.31 0.77
CA PHE A 58 10.58 -6.60 1.77
C PHE A 58 10.01 -7.52 2.84
N TYR A 59 9.65 -8.76 2.52
CA TYR A 59 8.97 -9.64 3.47
C TYR A 59 9.91 -10.68 4.06
N GLU A 60 10.78 -11.31 3.28
CA GLU A 60 11.71 -12.30 3.82
C GLU A 60 12.93 -11.62 4.47
N THR A 61 13.56 -10.64 3.78
CA THR A 61 14.79 -10.02 4.29
C THR A 61 14.52 -8.90 5.29
N LEU A 62 13.68 -7.92 4.95
CA LEU A 62 13.39 -6.75 5.79
C LEU A 62 12.20 -6.96 6.73
N GLN A 63 11.50 -8.09 6.64
CA GLN A 63 10.40 -8.51 7.51
C GLN A 63 9.26 -7.49 7.59
N CYS A 64 8.83 -6.95 6.46
CA CYS A 64 7.70 -6.04 6.38
C CYS A 64 6.40 -6.73 6.82
N ARG A 65 5.64 -6.10 7.74
CA ARG A 65 4.41 -6.64 8.34
C ARG A 65 3.17 -5.79 8.08
N SER A 66 3.30 -4.74 7.28
CA SER A 66 2.21 -3.75 7.14
C SER A 66 0.95 -4.34 6.55
N HIS A 67 1.02 -5.25 5.59
CA HIS A 67 -0.16 -5.88 4.99
C HIS A 67 -1.01 -6.62 6.03
N THR A 68 -0.40 -7.49 6.82
CA THR A 68 -1.11 -8.23 7.89
C THR A 68 -1.57 -7.33 9.02
N PHE A 69 -0.74 -6.36 9.44
CA PHE A 69 -1.08 -5.45 10.53
C PHE A 69 -2.25 -4.54 10.16
N MET A 70 -2.21 -3.90 8.99
CA MET A 70 -3.26 -2.98 8.55
C MET A 70 -4.59 -3.67 8.28
N VAL A 71 -4.56 -4.87 7.66
CA VAL A 71 -5.78 -5.66 7.46
C VAL A 71 -6.35 -6.11 8.82
N GLY A 72 -5.51 -6.48 9.79
CA GLY A 72 -5.95 -6.82 11.14
C GLY A 72 -6.57 -5.63 11.90
N MET A 73 -6.05 -4.40 11.73
CA MET A 73 -6.71 -3.20 12.26
C MET A 73 -8.08 -2.95 11.61
N LEU A 74 -8.13 -3.05 10.29
CA LEU A 74 -9.38 -2.87 9.53
C LEU A 74 -10.41 -3.94 9.89
N GLU A 75 -10.00 -5.20 10.06
CA GLU A 75 -10.88 -6.30 10.45
C GLU A 75 -11.60 -6.03 11.77
N LYS A 76 -10.90 -5.47 12.77
CA LYS A 76 -11.52 -5.10 14.05
C LYS A 76 -12.66 -4.10 13.87
N ALA A 77 -12.46 -3.09 13.00
CA ALA A 77 -13.51 -2.11 12.71
C ALA A 77 -14.67 -2.73 11.92
N LEU A 78 -14.38 -3.62 10.94
CA LEU A 78 -15.38 -4.30 10.14
C LEU A 78 -16.29 -5.24 10.96
N ARG A 79 -15.78 -5.78 12.07
CA ARG A 79 -16.55 -6.68 12.95
C ARG A 79 -17.39 -5.97 14.02
N GLN A 80 -17.38 -4.64 14.07
CA GLN A 80 -18.30 -3.89 14.92
C GLN A 80 -19.73 -3.97 14.37
N GLU A 81 -20.74 -3.96 15.26
CA GLU A 81 -22.15 -4.12 14.85
C GLU A 81 -22.61 -3.08 13.82
N GLU A 82 -22.18 -1.84 13.99
CA GLU A 82 -22.51 -0.73 13.08
C GLU A 82 -21.96 -0.91 11.66
N ASN A 83 -20.92 -1.72 11.50
CA ASN A 83 -20.25 -2.02 10.22
C ASN A 83 -20.67 -3.40 9.67
N ASN A 84 -21.69 -4.00 10.23
CA ASN A 84 -22.17 -5.32 9.83
C ASN A 84 -22.60 -5.32 8.36
N GLY A 85 -21.98 -6.20 7.57
CA GLY A 85 -22.23 -6.32 6.13
C GLY A 85 -21.15 -5.70 5.23
N LEU A 86 -20.30 -4.81 5.73
CA LEU A 86 -19.20 -4.23 4.92
C LEU A 86 -18.22 -5.28 4.40
N LEU A 87 -18.00 -6.40 5.10
CA LEU A 87 -17.19 -7.52 4.59
C LEU A 87 -17.67 -8.08 3.24
N LYS A 88 -18.96 -7.96 2.95
CA LYS A 88 -19.58 -8.39 1.69
C LYS A 88 -19.60 -7.29 0.62
N SER A 89 -19.15 -6.10 0.95
CA SER A 89 -19.11 -4.98 0.02
C SER A 89 -17.85 -5.03 -0.86
N THR A 90 -17.70 -4.05 -1.75
CA THR A 90 -16.51 -3.89 -2.58
C THR A 90 -15.43 -3.14 -1.82
N PHE A 91 -14.21 -3.63 -1.88
CA PHE A 91 -13.00 -3.00 -1.34
C PHE A 91 -12.14 -2.44 -2.48
N LEU A 92 -11.51 -1.30 -2.24
CA LEU A 92 -10.55 -0.69 -3.13
C LEU A 92 -9.17 -0.70 -2.44
N ASP A 93 -8.24 -1.49 -2.98
CA ASP A 93 -6.83 -1.54 -2.54
C ASP A 93 -6.01 -0.62 -3.43
N PHE A 94 -5.61 0.54 -2.88
CA PHE A 94 -4.86 1.57 -3.58
C PHE A 94 -3.37 1.50 -3.26
N GLY A 95 -2.56 1.33 -4.31
CA GLY A 95 -1.17 0.92 -4.24
C GLY A 95 -1.07 -0.60 -4.10
N ALA A 96 -1.87 -1.32 -4.91
CA ALA A 96 -2.08 -2.77 -4.80
C ALA A 96 -0.81 -3.62 -4.97
N GLY A 97 0.21 -3.11 -5.67
CA GLY A 97 1.50 -3.78 -5.83
C GLY A 97 1.38 -5.20 -6.35
N THR A 98 2.02 -6.14 -5.68
CA THR A 98 1.96 -7.59 -6.01
C THR A 98 0.76 -8.33 -5.40
N GLY A 99 -0.18 -7.60 -4.77
CA GLY A 99 -1.47 -8.16 -4.33
C GLY A 99 -1.52 -8.69 -2.90
N LEU A 100 -0.50 -8.50 -2.10
CA LEU A 100 -0.41 -9.06 -0.74
C LEU A 100 -1.51 -8.55 0.21
N VAL A 101 -1.92 -7.28 0.08
CA VAL A 101 -3.06 -6.75 0.84
C VAL A 101 -4.36 -7.43 0.41
N GLY A 102 -4.55 -7.60 -0.91
CA GLY A 102 -5.69 -8.33 -1.44
C GLY A 102 -5.77 -9.78 -0.94
N GLU A 103 -4.64 -10.47 -0.81
CA GLU A 103 -4.57 -11.82 -0.23
C GLU A 103 -4.98 -11.83 1.25
N GLU A 104 -4.51 -10.88 2.06
CA GLU A 104 -4.92 -10.76 3.46
C GLU A 104 -6.41 -10.43 3.59
N LEU A 105 -6.95 -9.55 2.74
CA LEU A 105 -8.39 -9.26 2.69
C LEU A 105 -9.22 -10.52 2.37
N ARG A 106 -8.76 -11.36 1.44
CA ARG A 106 -9.41 -12.65 1.15
C ARG A 106 -9.44 -13.58 2.37
N LYS A 107 -8.36 -13.62 3.16
CA LYS A 107 -8.29 -14.45 4.37
C LYS A 107 -9.34 -14.08 5.42
N ILE A 108 -9.70 -12.80 5.53
CA ILE A 108 -10.74 -12.33 6.44
C ILE A 108 -12.17 -12.41 5.87
N GLY A 109 -12.32 -12.90 4.62
CA GLY A 109 -13.60 -13.17 3.98
C GLY A 109 -14.13 -12.07 3.07
N VAL A 110 -13.31 -11.12 2.64
CA VAL A 110 -13.71 -10.12 1.64
C VAL A 110 -13.85 -10.78 0.27
N GLU A 111 -15.03 -10.63 -0.35
CA GLU A 111 -15.34 -11.30 -1.63
C GLU A 111 -15.05 -10.44 -2.85
N ARG A 112 -15.17 -9.10 -2.76
CA ARG A 112 -15.05 -8.18 -3.89
C ARG A 112 -13.95 -7.17 -3.64
N ILE A 113 -12.85 -7.27 -4.42
CA ILE A 113 -11.69 -6.39 -4.25
C ILE A 113 -11.26 -5.85 -5.61
N ILE A 114 -11.09 -4.53 -5.71
CA ILE A 114 -10.46 -3.83 -6.82
C ILE A 114 -9.02 -3.54 -6.41
N GLY A 115 -8.04 -3.98 -7.21
CA GLY A 115 -6.66 -3.53 -7.11
C GLY A 115 -6.44 -2.30 -7.99
N LEU A 116 -5.72 -1.30 -7.48
CA LEU A 116 -5.37 -0.09 -8.23
C LEU A 116 -3.92 0.29 -7.95
N ASP A 117 -3.13 0.44 -9.00
CA ASP A 117 -1.73 0.86 -8.90
C ASP A 117 -1.38 1.82 -10.06
N ILE A 118 -0.32 2.60 -9.91
CA ILE A 118 0.18 3.46 -10.98
C ILE A 118 1.14 2.71 -11.91
N LEU A 119 1.78 1.64 -11.43
CA LEU A 119 2.82 0.91 -12.14
C LEU A 119 2.25 -0.30 -12.90
N PRO A 120 2.29 -0.33 -14.26
CA PRO A 120 1.91 -1.53 -15.02
C PRO A 120 2.69 -2.78 -14.59
N ARG A 121 3.94 -2.60 -14.17
CA ARG A 121 4.80 -3.70 -13.69
C ARG A 121 4.32 -4.36 -12.39
N ALA A 122 3.59 -3.61 -11.55
CA ALA A 122 2.96 -4.17 -10.36
C ALA A 122 1.89 -5.21 -10.76
N MET A 123 1.01 -4.86 -11.72
CA MET A 123 0.01 -5.78 -12.27
C MET A 123 0.66 -7.00 -12.94
N GLU A 124 1.71 -6.80 -13.75
CA GLU A 124 2.44 -7.90 -14.39
C GLU A 124 3.05 -8.86 -13.35
N ALA A 125 3.64 -8.32 -12.28
CA ALA A 125 4.20 -9.11 -11.18
C ALA A 125 3.10 -9.89 -10.44
N TYR A 126 1.96 -9.24 -10.12
CA TYR A 126 0.79 -9.88 -9.54
C TYR A 126 0.29 -11.05 -10.40
N GLN A 127 0.11 -10.85 -11.70
CA GLN A 127 -0.34 -11.89 -12.63
C GLN A 127 0.69 -13.03 -12.76
N THR A 128 1.97 -12.71 -12.84
CA THR A 128 3.06 -13.69 -12.92
C THR A 128 3.16 -14.57 -11.67
N ALA A 129 2.83 -14.01 -10.50
CA ALA A 129 2.74 -14.74 -9.25
C ALA A 129 1.46 -15.61 -9.14
N GLY A 130 0.56 -15.57 -10.14
CA GLY A 130 -0.71 -16.29 -10.12
C GLY A 130 -1.76 -15.63 -9.21
N GLY A 131 -1.69 -14.32 -9.04
CA GLY A 131 -2.61 -13.55 -8.20
C GLY A 131 -4.07 -13.70 -8.63
N THR A 132 -4.95 -13.96 -7.67
CA THR A 132 -6.40 -14.16 -7.86
C THR A 132 -7.25 -13.36 -6.87
N SER A 133 -6.61 -12.49 -6.08
CA SER A 133 -7.30 -11.74 -5.03
C SER A 133 -8.21 -10.62 -5.56
N TYR A 134 -7.92 -10.04 -6.72
CA TYR A 134 -8.71 -8.95 -7.29
C TYR A 134 -9.69 -9.42 -8.38
N GLU A 135 -10.91 -8.88 -8.36
CA GLU A 135 -11.85 -9.03 -9.50
C GLU A 135 -11.37 -8.25 -10.72
N ILE A 136 -10.80 -7.07 -10.48
CA ILE A 136 -10.17 -6.23 -11.50
C ILE A 136 -8.92 -5.58 -10.91
N TYR A 137 -7.89 -5.45 -11.74
CA TYR A 137 -6.69 -4.69 -11.42
C TYR A 137 -6.59 -3.51 -12.38
N LEU A 138 -6.66 -2.28 -11.85
CA LEU A 138 -6.65 -1.04 -12.62
C LEU A 138 -5.25 -0.41 -12.58
N ILE A 139 -4.83 0.18 -13.70
CA ILE A 139 -3.57 0.93 -13.81
C ILE A 139 -3.90 2.37 -14.16
N ASP A 140 -3.72 3.26 -13.20
CA ASP A 140 -3.94 4.69 -13.41
C ASP A 140 -3.27 5.58 -12.36
N ASN A 141 -3.09 6.85 -12.69
CA ASN A 141 -2.63 7.89 -11.77
C ASN A 141 -3.82 8.62 -11.14
N MET A 142 -4.08 8.38 -9.88
CA MET A 142 -5.22 8.96 -9.17
C MET A 142 -5.09 10.46 -8.88
N SER A 143 -3.96 11.10 -9.19
CA SER A 143 -3.87 12.57 -9.20
C SER A 143 -4.65 13.18 -10.37
N ASN A 144 -4.71 12.47 -11.51
CA ASN A 144 -5.49 12.87 -12.70
C ASN A 144 -5.98 11.61 -13.44
N PRO A 145 -6.96 10.88 -12.88
CA PRO A 145 -7.39 9.60 -13.41
C PRO A 145 -8.18 9.76 -14.70
N LYS A 146 -8.11 8.72 -15.55
CA LYS A 146 -8.92 8.60 -16.76
C LYS A 146 -10.40 8.50 -16.39
N LYS A 147 -11.26 9.05 -17.24
CA LYS A 147 -12.72 8.96 -17.06
C LYS A 147 -13.19 7.51 -16.91
N GLN A 148 -12.64 6.60 -17.72
CA GLN A 148 -12.98 5.18 -17.66
C GLN A 148 -12.63 4.55 -16.31
N THR A 149 -11.47 4.86 -15.73
CA THR A 149 -11.07 4.37 -14.42
C THR A 149 -12.05 4.85 -13.35
N VAL A 150 -12.36 6.14 -13.34
CA VAL A 150 -13.35 6.73 -12.42
C VAL A 150 -14.71 6.04 -12.56
N GLN A 151 -15.20 5.88 -13.80
CA GLN A 151 -16.46 5.20 -14.08
C GLN A 151 -16.44 3.75 -13.57
N THR A 152 -15.39 3.00 -13.86
CA THR A 152 -15.25 1.62 -13.40
C THR A 152 -15.28 1.54 -11.87
N ILE A 153 -14.54 2.39 -11.16
CA ILE A 153 -14.56 2.38 -9.68
C ILE A 153 -15.96 2.71 -9.16
N MET A 154 -16.65 3.70 -9.75
CA MET A 154 -18.01 4.06 -9.38
C MET A 154 -19.02 2.92 -9.63
N GLU A 155 -18.89 2.18 -10.73
CA GLU A 155 -19.73 1.02 -11.07
C GLU A 155 -19.55 -0.13 -10.07
N TYR A 156 -18.32 -0.35 -9.59
CA TYR A 156 -18.04 -1.32 -8.55
C TYR A 156 -18.52 -0.88 -7.17
N GLY A 157 -18.62 0.43 -6.92
CA GLY A 157 -19.14 1.04 -5.70
C GLY A 157 -18.39 0.58 -4.44
N PRO A 158 -17.12 0.96 -4.26
CA PRO A 158 -16.39 0.56 -3.06
C PRO A 158 -16.97 1.21 -1.80
N HIS A 159 -17.07 0.44 -0.73
CA HIS A 159 -17.44 0.89 0.62
C HIS A 159 -16.27 0.86 1.60
N VAL A 160 -15.16 0.31 1.18
CA VAL A 160 -13.92 0.30 1.97
C VAL A 160 -12.74 0.60 1.07
N ALA A 161 -11.88 1.54 1.47
CA ALA A 161 -10.60 1.76 0.81
C ALA A 161 -9.45 1.46 1.76
N ILE A 162 -8.42 0.80 1.25
CA ILE A 162 -7.20 0.52 2.01
C ILE A 162 -5.97 0.91 1.19
N THR A 163 -4.98 1.51 1.85
CA THR A 163 -3.71 1.91 1.23
C THR A 163 -2.57 1.56 2.18
N VAL A 164 -1.73 0.63 1.78
CA VAL A 164 -0.67 0.10 2.65
C VAL A 164 0.70 0.33 2.06
N SER A 165 1.55 1.04 2.80
CA SER A 165 2.96 1.30 2.45
C SER A 165 3.18 2.01 1.11
N ALA A 166 2.17 2.77 0.66
CA ALA A 166 2.23 3.54 -0.57
C ALA A 166 2.25 5.06 -0.33
N LEU A 167 1.78 5.53 0.83
CA LEU A 167 1.72 6.96 1.12
C LEU A 167 3.06 7.49 1.68
N GLY A 168 3.45 8.66 1.24
CA GLY A 168 4.68 9.33 1.67
C GLY A 168 5.86 9.11 0.71
N PHE A 169 7.01 9.68 1.03
CA PHE A 169 8.26 9.62 0.25
C PHE A 169 8.13 10.03 -1.23
N ASN A 170 7.12 10.84 -1.57
CA ASN A 170 6.74 11.27 -2.92
C ASN A 170 6.23 10.13 -3.84
N ASP A 171 5.89 8.96 -3.29
CA ASP A 171 5.34 7.85 -4.10
C ASP A 171 3.88 8.13 -4.50
N VAL A 172 3.02 8.51 -3.54
CA VAL A 172 1.63 8.88 -3.79
C VAL A 172 1.38 10.32 -3.33
N PRO A 173 0.99 11.26 -4.20
CA PRO A 173 0.65 12.61 -3.78
C PRO A 173 -0.65 12.65 -2.96
N PRO A 174 -0.80 13.61 -2.02
CA PRO A 174 -2.02 13.78 -1.22
C PRO A 174 -3.31 13.89 -2.03
N VAL A 175 -3.27 14.54 -3.20
CA VAL A 175 -4.43 14.67 -4.10
C VAL A 175 -4.91 13.30 -4.61
N ALA A 176 -4.00 12.36 -4.89
CA ALA A 176 -4.36 11.02 -5.33
C ALA A 176 -5.08 10.23 -4.22
N PHE A 177 -4.58 10.34 -2.98
CA PHE A 177 -5.23 9.74 -1.82
C PHE A 177 -6.62 10.35 -1.56
N ASN A 178 -6.73 11.69 -1.59
CA ASN A 178 -8.01 12.38 -1.47
C ASN A 178 -9.03 11.93 -2.54
N ASN A 179 -8.58 11.78 -3.79
CA ASN A 179 -9.43 11.30 -4.88
C ASN A 179 -9.91 9.86 -4.65
N VAL A 180 -9.08 9.01 -4.06
CA VAL A 180 -9.49 7.65 -3.66
C VAL A 180 -10.57 7.71 -2.57
N LEU A 181 -10.38 8.54 -1.53
CA LEU A 181 -11.37 8.70 -0.47
C LEU A 181 -12.70 9.28 -0.98
N SER A 182 -12.68 10.07 -2.06
CA SER A 182 -13.91 10.67 -2.62
C SER A 182 -14.87 9.66 -3.28
N PHE A 183 -14.46 8.40 -3.49
CA PHE A 183 -15.35 7.33 -3.92
C PHE A 183 -16.20 6.74 -2.77
N LEU A 184 -15.84 7.06 -1.53
CA LEU A 184 -16.50 6.54 -0.34
C LEU A 184 -17.65 7.47 0.07
N ALA A 185 -18.75 6.85 0.50
CA ALA A 185 -19.92 7.54 1.05
C ALA A 185 -19.83 7.67 2.60
N PRO A 186 -20.68 8.49 3.23
CA PRO A 186 -20.82 8.50 4.67
C PRO A 186 -21.09 7.10 5.23
N ASN A 187 -20.41 6.77 6.32
CA ASN A 187 -20.30 5.48 7.01
C ASN A 187 -19.39 4.44 6.34
N ASP A 188 -18.83 4.70 5.17
CA ASP A 188 -17.80 3.85 4.57
C ASP A 188 -16.47 3.96 5.32
N LEU A 189 -15.67 2.90 5.27
CA LEU A 189 -14.41 2.82 6.01
C LEU A 189 -13.20 3.05 5.11
N PHE A 190 -12.15 3.57 5.71
CA PHE A 190 -10.83 3.62 5.08
C PHE A 190 -9.73 3.22 6.06
N ALA A 191 -8.64 2.68 5.52
CA ALA A 191 -7.44 2.36 6.28
C ALA A 191 -6.18 2.77 5.52
N PHE A 192 -5.19 3.32 6.21
CA PHE A 192 -3.90 3.64 5.63
C PHE A 192 -2.80 3.66 6.68
N ASN A 193 -1.55 3.65 6.24
CA ASN A 193 -0.41 3.82 7.13
C ASN A 193 0.58 4.86 6.63
N LEU A 194 1.31 5.45 7.57
CA LEU A 194 2.36 6.43 7.32
C LEU A 194 3.59 6.16 8.18
N CYS A 195 4.77 6.42 7.62
CA CYS A 195 6.01 6.37 8.37
C CYS A 195 5.98 7.36 9.54
N SER A 196 6.38 6.91 10.75
CA SER A 196 6.43 7.77 11.94
C SER A 196 7.28 9.02 11.73
N LYS A 197 8.38 8.92 10.98
CA LYS A 197 9.23 10.09 10.67
C LYS A 197 8.53 11.17 9.85
N ILE A 198 7.60 10.80 8.97
CA ILE A 198 6.79 11.77 8.21
C ILE A 198 5.94 12.58 9.16
N LEU A 199 5.32 11.92 10.14
CA LEU A 199 4.47 12.57 11.15
C LEU A 199 5.27 13.41 12.15
N GLU A 200 6.49 12.95 12.53
CA GLU A 200 7.33 13.60 13.52
C GLU A 200 8.10 14.81 12.94
N ASN A 201 8.58 14.73 11.70
CA ASN A 201 9.44 15.73 11.07
C ASN A 201 8.69 16.77 10.22
N GLY A 202 7.34 16.72 10.23
CA GLY A 202 6.54 17.74 9.55
C GLY A 202 6.77 17.80 8.04
N GLN A 203 6.91 16.65 7.35
CA GLN A 203 6.69 16.65 5.91
C GLN A 203 5.26 17.13 5.69
N ALA A 204 5.16 18.43 5.36
CA ALA A 204 3.95 19.25 5.47
C ALA A 204 2.73 18.61 4.80
N GLU A 205 2.92 17.99 3.63
CA GLU A 205 1.84 17.51 2.78
C GLU A 205 0.91 16.48 3.45
N TYR A 206 1.45 15.45 4.12
CA TYR A 206 0.59 14.42 4.75
C TYR A 206 0.10 14.80 6.15
N ASN A 207 0.87 15.58 6.89
CA ASN A 207 0.39 16.15 8.16
C ASN A 207 -0.75 17.14 7.91
N GLU A 208 -0.68 17.94 6.84
CA GLU A 208 -1.76 18.82 6.41
C GLU A 208 -3.01 18.02 6.01
N VAL A 209 -2.87 16.92 5.27
CA VAL A 209 -4.01 16.05 4.90
C VAL A 209 -4.65 15.45 6.15
N ILE A 210 -3.88 14.86 7.07
CA ILE A 210 -4.42 14.28 8.31
C ILE A 210 -5.08 15.39 9.14
N SER A 211 -4.42 16.52 9.35
CA SER A 211 -4.97 17.65 10.10
C SER A 211 -6.22 18.22 9.43
N ALA A 212 -6.25 18.28 8.09
CA ALA A 212 -7.43 18.70 7.35
C ALA A 212 -8.57 17.69 7.49
N LEU A 213 -8.29 16.40 7.39
CA LEU A 213 -9.29 15.34 7.59
C LEU A 213 -9.85 15.36 9.02
N GLU A 214 -9.01 15.52 10.04
CA GLU A 214 -9.41 15.66 11.44
C GLU A 214 -10.16 16.97 11.70
N GLY A 215 -9.63 18.09 11.16
CA GLY A 215 -10.17 19.44 11.41
C GLY A 215 -11.48 19.75 10.69
N CYS A 216 -11.72 19.21 9.51
CA CYS A 216 -12.93 19.47 8.72
C CYS A 216 -14.14 18.62 9.13
N ARG A 217 -14.01 17.74 10.12
CA ARG A 217 -15.04 16.81 10.59
C ARG A 217 -15.64 15.90 9.50
N LYS A 218 -14.96 15.74 8.36
CA LYS A 218 -15.41 14.87 7.27
C LYS A 218 -15.11 13.40 7.52
N VAL A 219 -14.22 13.11 8.46
CA VAL A 219 -13.84 11.77 8.85
C VAL A 219 -13.80 11.63 10.37
N GLU A 220 -14.00 10.42 10.85
CA GLU A 220 -13.77 9.99 12.22
C GLU A 220 -12.69 8.92 12.22
N PHE A 221 -11.61 9.11 12.98
CA PHE A 221 -10.62 8.06 13.19
C PHE A 221 -11.09 7.10 14.28
N LEU A 222 -11.29 5.83 13.92
CA LEU A 222 -11.76 4.77 14.81
C LEU A 222 -10.61 4.09 15.56
N ASP A 223 -9.43 3.97 14.90
CA ASP A 223 -8.23 3.38 15.51
C ASP A 223 -6.97 4.04 14.94
N LYS A 224 -5.96 4.20 15.80
CA LYS A 224 -4.62 4.71 15.46
C LYS A 224 -3.59 3.96 16.26
N GLN A 225 -2.67 3.24 15.61
CA GLN A 225 -1.67 2.44 16.27
C GLN A 225 -0.29 2.65 15.68
N LYS A 226 0.73 2.76 16.55
CA LYS A 226 2.14 2.75 16.17
C LYS A 226 2.66 1.32 16.19
N TYR A 227 3.39 0.90 15.13
CA TYR A 227 3.88 -0.46 15.00
C TYR A 227 5.19 -0.53 14.22
N VAL A 228 5.88 -1.67 14.30
CA VAL A 228 7.07 -1.96 13.50
C VAL A 228 6.62 -2.36 12.10
N HIS A 229 6.87 -1.48 11.12
CA HIS A 229 6.60 -1.71 9.71
C HIS A 229 7.54 -2.78 9.12
N ARG A 230 8.82 -2.57 9.27
CA ARG A 230 9.91 -3.46 8.84
C ARG A 230 11.20 -3.13 9.58
N TYR A 231 12.24 -3.91 9.33
CA TYR A 231 13.59 -3.57 9.78
C TYR A 231 14.39 -2.87 8.67
N SER A 232 15.36 -2.04 9.05
CA SER A 232 16.41 -1.57 8.14
C SER A 232 17.42 -2.69 7.89
N PRO A 233 18.29 -2.58 6.86
CA PRO A 233 19.39 -3.53 6.65
C PRO A 233 20.30 -3.73 7.86
N GLY A 234 20.43 -2.70 8.71
CA GLY A 234 21.19 -2.76 9.96
C GLY A 234 20.40 -3.26 11.18
N GLY A 235 19.19 -3.83 10.97
CA GLY A 235 18.36 -4.39 12.06
C GLY A 235 17.60 -3.35 12.90
N LYS A 236 17.62 -2.06 12.53
CA LYS A 236 16.86 -1.02 13.25
C LYS A 236 15.39 -1.06 12.84
N GLU A 237 14.50 -0.97 13.82
CA GLU A 237 13.07 -0.87 13.60
C GLU A 237 12.70 0.40 12.83
N ILE A 238 11.89 0.25 11.80
CA ILE A 238 11.24 1.32 11.06
C ILE A 238 9.77 1.33 11.48
N LEU A 239 9.37 2.42 12.13
CA LEU A 239 8.07 2.54 12.76
C LEU A 239 7.09 3.30 11.85
N TYR A 240 5.86 2.81 11.81
CA TYR A 240 4.73 3.41 11.12
C TYR A 240 3.56 3.62 12.07
N HIS A 241 2.66 4.50 11.69
CA HIS A 241 1.32 4.62 12.27
C HIS A 241 0.31 4.07 11.27
N GLY A 242 -0.52 3.14 11.72
CA GLY A 242 -1.71 2.70 11.02
C GLY A 242 -2.92 3.49 11.50
N PHE A 243 -3.80 3.79 10.58
CA PHE A 243 -5.04 4.53 10.80
C PHE A 243 -6.20 3.75 10.20
N VAL A 244 -7.30 3.65 10.93
CA VAL A 244 -8.59 3.22 10.43
C VAL A 244 -9.58 4.31 10.72
N GLY A 245 -10.38 4.70 9.74
CA GLY A 245 -11.35 5.77 9.89
C GLY A 245 -12.63 5.49 9.11
N LYS A 246 -13.63 6.33 9.37
CA LYS A 246 -14.96 6.33 8.76
C LYS A 246 -15.23 7.68 8.11
N ILE A 247 -15.82 7.67 6.94
CA ILE A 247 -16.31 8.88 6.27
C ILE A 247 -17.56 9.38 7.00
N ILE A 248 -17.57 10.64 7.38
CA ILE A 248 -18.75 11.31 8.00
C ILE A 248 -19.48 12.18 6.98
N GLU A 249 -18.71 12.92 6.16
CA GLU A 249 -19.26 13.76 5.09
C GLU A 249 -18.51 13.48 3.78
N PRO A 250 -19.14 13.65 2.61
CA PRO A 250 -18.50 13.40 1.32
C PRO A 250 -17.21 14.20 1.14
N ILE A 251 -16.19 13.53 0.62
CA ILE A 251 -14.91 14.14 0.25
C ILE A 251 -14.99 14.55 -1.22
N SER A 252 -14.59 15.78 -1.52
CA SER A 252 -14.63 16.30 -2.87
C SER A 252 -13.52 15.71 -3.74
N PHE A 253 -13.87 15.30 -4.94
CA PHE A 253 -12.90 14.89 -5.96
C PHE A 253 -12.15 16.13 -6.48
N ASN A 254 -10.82 16.10 -6.44
CA ASN A 254 -9.98 17.19 -6.91
C ASN A 254 -9.27 16.78 -8.21
N ARG A 255 -9.50 17.50 -9.29
CA ARG A 255 -8.65 17.40 -10.49
C ARG A 255 -7.51 18.39 -10.39
N VAL A 256 -6.30 17.94 -10.67
CA VAL A 256 -5.19 18.85 -10.98
C VAL A 256 -5.44 19.31 -12.42
N GLU A 257 -5.64 20.62 -12.61
CA GLU A 257 -5.78 21.26 -13.92
C GLU A 257 -4.47 21.21 -14.72
#